data_432ad1eee0e3bcef8386b92cb99d5e3b
#
_entry.id   432ad1eee0e3bcef8386b92cb99d5e3b
#
_cell.length_a   1.000
_cell.length_b   1.000
_cell.length_c   1.000
_cell.angle_alpha   90.00
_cell.angle_beta   90.00
_cell.angle_gamma   90.00
#
_symmetry.space_group_name_H-M   'P 1'
#
loop_
_entity.id
_entity.type
_entity.pdbx_description
1 polymer ?
#
loop_
_entity_poly.entity_id
_entity_poly.type
_entity_poly.pdbx_seq_one_letter_code
_entity_poly.pdbx_strand_id
1 'polypeptide(L)'
;MKRLFCGMLAAVMLLLAGCGGTSRVDVKQAKTLAELKGAKLAAQAGTFHAEALEQVEDVQASTYPEFSDLLTALKSGAIDGYIAEEPTALSVCGADDSLTYLPLKNNDTGFTATAADVGIAIGLKKGSELREQLNAILAEITPEQRAELMEQIVALAAGKSVEAFALEIPETDGANGVLRVGMECAYEPYNWTEMNTPSLGAVPISGEGKQGL
;
A
#
# COMPACT_ATOMS: atom_id res chain seq x y z
N MET A 1 58.51 -9.16 -17.35
CA MET A 1 57.67 -8.25 -16.58
C MET A 1 56.22 -8.16 -17.10
N LYS A 2 55.95 -8.01 -18.41
CA LYS A 2 54.59 -7.88 -18.95
C LYS A 2 53.71 -9.15 -18.78
N ARG A 3 54.28 -10.36 -18.72
CA ARG A 3 53.53 -11.61 -18.53
C ARG A 3 53.11 -11.88 -17.08
N LEU A 4 53.82 -11.36 -16.10
CA LEU A 4 53.45 -11.46 -14.68
C LEU A 4 52.28 -10.55 -14.34
N PHE A 5 52.20 -9.36 -14.96
CA PHE A 5 51.12 -8.39 -14.72
C PHE A 5 49.77 -8.88 -15.26
N CYS A 6 49.78 -9.61 -16.40
CA CYS A 6 48.55 -10.19 -16.96
C CYS A 6 47.96 -11.32 -16.09
N GLY A 7 48.83 -12.14 -15.45
CA GLY A 7 48.39 -13.19 -14.54
C GLY A 7 47.80 -12.66 -13.25
N MET A 8 48.29 -11.54 -12.72
CA MET A 8 47.81 -10.89 -11.51
C MET A 8 46.46 -10.22 -11.74
N LEU A 9 46.22 -9.62 -12.91
CA LEU A 9 44.95 -9.01 -13.27
C LEU A 9 43.84 -10.05 -13.46
N ALA A 10 44.17 -11.21 -14.06
CA ALA A 10 43.23 -12.31 -14.22
C ALA A 10 42.85 -12.99 -12.89
N ALA A 11 43.81 -13.07 -11.94
CA ALA A 11 43.52 -13.60 -10.61
C ALA A 11 42.64 -12.65 -9.77
N VAL A 12 42.77 -11.34 -9.93
CA VAL A 12 41.92 -10.35 -9.26
C VAL A 12 40.50 -10.36 -9.83
N MET A 13 40.30 -10.59 -11.14
CA MET A 13 38.97 -10.74 -11.73
C MET A 13 38.28 -12.04 -11.30
N LEU A 14 39.01 -13.11 -11.03
CA LEU A 14 38.45 -14.36 -10.51
C LEU A 14 38.00 -14.26 -9.04
N LEU A 15 38.62 -13.36 -8.26
CA LEU A 15 38.22 -13.10 -6.87
C LEU A 15 36.96 -12.22 -6.76
N LEU A 16 36.62 -11.44 -7.79
CA LEU A 16 35.39 -10.65 -7.86
C LEU A 16 34.17 -11.46 -8.35
N ALA A 17 34.37 -12.62 -8.93
CA ALA A 17 33.28 -13.52 -9.32
C ALA A 17 32.75 -14.37 -8.16
N GLY A 18 33.29 -14.23 -6.96
CA GLY A 18 32.94 -14.98 -5.74
C GLY A 18 31.93 -14.29 -4.81
N CYS A 19 31.23 -13.22 -5.23
CA CYS A 19 30.03 -12.80 -4.54
C CYS A 19 28.94 -13.80 -4.84
N GLY A 20 28.74 -14.75 -3.92
CA GLY A 20 27.67 -15.72 -3.94
C GLY A 20 26.34 -14.98 -4.18
N GLY A 21 25.79 -15.13 -5.35
CA GLY A 21 24.43 -14.73 -5.61
C GLY A 21 23.55 -15.51 -4.64
N THR A 22 23.07 -14.86 -3.59
CA THR A 22 21.92 -15.38 -2.86
C THR A 22 20.84 -15.56 -3.90
N SER A 23 20.45 -16.80 -4.16
CA SER A 23 19.36 -17.09 -5.10
C SER A 23 18.17 -16.28 -4.62
N ARG A 24 17.68 -15.41 -5.48
CA ARG A 24 16.51 -14.58 -5.17
C ARG A 24 15.34 -15.51 -4.88
N VAL A 25 14.64 -15.27 -3.79
CA VAL A 25 13.44 -16.03 -3.43
C VAL A 25 12.36 -15.74 -4.48
N ASP A 26 11.81 -16.80 -5.08
CA ASP A 26 10.66 -16.62 -5.98
C ASP A 26 9.39 -16.49 -5.15
N VAL A 27 9.01 -15.26 -4.87
CA VAL A 27 7.83 -14.95 -4.04
C VAL A 27 6.51 -15.01 -4.82
N LYS A 28 6.55 -15.06 -6.16
CA LYS A 28 5.34 -14.88 -7.01
C LYS A 28 4.28 -15.97 -6.84
N GLN A 29 4.67 -17.15 -6.38
CA GLN A 29 3.78 -18.29 -6.20
C GLN A 29 3.56 -18.66 -4.72
N ALA A 30 4.09 -17.88 -3.80
CA ALA A 30 3.97 -18.13 -2.37
C ALA A 30 2.48 -18.12 -1.94
N LYS A 31 2.12 -19.10 -1.12
CA LYS A 31 0.77 -19.26 -0.56
C LYS A 31 0.76 -19.18 0.97
N THR A 32 1.95 -19.17 1.57
CA THR A 32 2.16 -19.13 3.00
C THR A 32 3.31 -18.19 3.34
N LEU A 33 3.36 -17.69 4.57
CA LEU A 33 4.47 -16.87 5.05
C LEU A 33 5.80 -17.64 5.04
N ALA A 34 5.75 -18.94 5.29
CA ALA A 34 6.96 -19.78 5.28
C ALA A 34 7.66 -19.80 3.92
N GLU A 35 6.90 -19.66 2.83
CA GLU A 35 7.44 -19.62 1.46
C GLU A 35 8.09 -18.29 1.11
N LEU A 36 7.91 -17.27 1.94
CA LEU A 36 8.56 -15.94 1.82
C LEU A 36 9.89 -15.85 2.59
N LYS A 37 10.33 -16.95 3.24
CA LYS A 37 11.57 -16.97 4.02
C LYS A 37 12.75 -16.42 3.22
N GLY A 38 13.46 -15.46 3.81
CA GLY A 38 14.64 -14.84 3.22
C GLY A 38 14.37 -13.83 2.10
N ALA A 39 13.11 -13.56 1.78
CA ALA A 39 12.73 -12.58 0.76
C ALA A 39 13.08 -11.14 1.19
N LYS A 40 13.31 -10.28 0.21
CA LYS A 40 13.44 -8.82 0.41
C LYS A 40 12.07 -8.20 0.41
N LEU A 41 11.51 -7.96 1.59
CA LEU A 41 10.19 -7.38 1.74
C LEU A 41 10.25 -5.99 2.37
N ALA A 42 9.30 -5.17 2.04
CA ALA A 42 9.20 -3.82 2.56
C ALA A 42 7.79 -3.50 3.07
N ALA A 43 7.69 -2.40 3.81
CA ALA A 43 6.43 -1.81 4.24
C ALA A 43 6.59 -0.30 4.44
N GLN A 44 5.48 0.43 4.53
CA GLN A 44 5.52 1.84 4.88
C GLN A 44 5.95 2.01 6.35
N ALA A 45 6.86 2.94 6.59
CA ALA A 45 7.39 3.21 7.92
C ALA A 45 6.30 3.71 8.87
N GLY A 46 6.33 3.24 10.11
CA GLY A 46 5.39 3.66 11.15
C GLY A 46 3.98 3.06 11.03
N THR A 47 3.80 2.02 10.22
CA THR A 47 2.54 1.29 10.07
C THR A 47 2.62 -0.10 10.69
N PHE A 48 1.48 -0.71 10.98
CA PHE A 48 1.43 -2.11 11.43
C PHE A 48 1.99 -3.09 10.36
N HIS A 49 1.99 -2.71 9.08
CA HIS A 49 2.64 -3.50 8.02
C HIS A 49 4.15 -3.64 8.25
N ALA A 50 4.79 -2.60 8.79
CA ALA A 50 6.21 -2.67 9.14
C ALA A 50 6.46 -3.68 10.28
N GLU A 51 5.56 -3.75 11.25
CA GLU A 51 5.60 -4.76 12.32
C GLU A 51 5.30 -6.17 11.77
N ALA A 52 4.39 -6.28 10.80
CA ALA A 52 4.05 -7.55 10.17
C ALA A 52 5.22 -8.18 9.40
N LEU A 53 6.21 -7.40 8.93
CA LEU A 53 7.43 -7.94 8.32
C LEU A 53 8.17 -8.92 9.24
N GLU A 54 8.14 -8.70 10.55
CA GLU A 54 8.82 -9.54 11.55
C GLU A 54 8.24 -10.96 11.63
N GLN A 55 7.05 -11.18 11.08
CA GLN A 55 6.42 -12.51 11.03
C GLN A 55 7.01 -13.40 9.92
N VAL A 56 7.80 -12.86 9.00
CA VAL A 56 8.44 -13.62 7.93
C VAL A 56 9.84 -14.04 8.37
N GLU A 57 10.11 -15.35 8.38
CA GLU A 57 11.40 -15.91 8.80
C GLU A 57 12.55 -15.42 7.91
N ASP A 58 13.66 -15.00 8.52
CA ASP A 58 14.88 -14.53 7.84
C ASP A 58 14.62 -13.41 6.81
N VAL A 59 13.53 -12.65 6.95
CA VAL A 59 13.19 -11.56 6.03
C VAL A 59 14.32 -10.52 5.93
N GLN A 60 14.58 -10.05 4.72
CA GLN A 60 15.43 -8.88 4.49
C GLN A 60 14.50 -7.63 4.46
N ALA A 61 14.13 -7.18 5.66
CA ALA A 61 13.15 -6.13 5.84
C ALA A 61 13.71 -4.75 5.51
N SER A 62 12.90 -3.92 4.89
CA SER A 62 13.14 -2.48 4.72
C SER A 62 11.85 -1.69 4.89
N THR A 63 11.96 -0.41 5.23
CA THR A 63 10.81 0.49 5.33
C THR A 63 11.04 1.74 4.49
N TYR A 64 9.96 2.28 3.93
CA TYR A 64 9.96 3.49 3.12
C TYR A 64 8.98 4.51 3.71
N PRO A 65 9.27 5.82 3.63
CA PRO A 65 8.39 6.83 4.21
C PRO A 65 7.06 6.93 3.48
N GLU A 66 7.07 6.82 2.14
CA GLU A 66 5.90 6.99 1.31
C GLU A 66 5.51 5.67 0.61
N PHE A 67 4.21 5.49 0.36
CA PHE A 67 3.70 4.31 -0.33
C PHE A 67 4.17 4.24 -1.80
N SER A 68 4.29 5.37 -2.47
CA SER A 68 4.83 5.47 -3.84
C SER A 68 6.27 4.99 -3.97
N ASP A 69 7.07 5.13 -2.88
CA ASP A 69 8.45 4.65 -2.85
C ASP A 69 8.51 3.12 -2.84
N LEU A 70 7.57 2.45 -2.15
CA LEU A 70 7.43 0.98 -2.16
C LEU A 70 7.20 0.46 -3.57
N LEU A 71 6.27 1.07 -4.30
CA LEU A 71 5.98 0.69 -5.68
C LEU A 71 7.19 0.90 -6.59
N THR A 72 7.91 2.00 -6.42
CA THR A 72 9.15 2.29 -7.17
C THR A 72 10.24 1.26 -6.84
N ALA A 73 10.43 0.91 -5.57
CA ALA A 73 11.39 -0.11 -5.16
C ALA A 73 11.05 -1.49 -5.70
N LEU A 74 9.76 -1.86 -5.73
CA LEU A 74 9.30 -3.12 -6.32
C LEU A 74 9.58 -3.17 -7.83
N LYS A 75 9.18 -2.14 -8.57
CA LYS A 75 9.37 -2.06 -10.03
C LYS A 75 10.84 -2.02 -10.43
N SER A 76 11.70 -1.41 -9.64
CA SER A 76 13.16 -1.41 -9.86
C SER A 76 13.84 -2.73 -9.48
N GLY A 77 13.14 -3.64 -8.79
CA GLY A 77 13.67 -4.89 -8.29
C GLY A 77 14.58 -4.74 -7.05
N ALA A 78 14.53 -3.61 -6.36
CA ALA A 78 15.24 -3.42 -5.09
C ALA A 78 14.66 -4.30 -3.99
N ILE A 79 13.35 -4.55 -4.03
CA ILE A 79 12.61 -5.46 -3.16
C ILE A 79 11.89 -6.53 -4.00
N ASP A 80 11.51 -7.64 -3.35
CA ASP A 80 10.76 -8.73 -3.97
C ASP A 80 9.25 -8.55 -3.83
N GLY A 81 8.82 -7.79 -2.80
CA GLY A 81 7.45 -7.46 -2.50
C GLY A 81 7.34 -6.45 -1.37
N TYR A 82 6.13 -5.95 -1.14
CA TYR A 82 5.81 -5.14 0.02
C TYR A 82 4.46 -5.56 0.60
N ILE A 83 4.26 -5.28 1.90
CA ILE A 83 3.01 -5.58 2.60
C ILE A 83 2.09 -4.37 2.50
N ALA A 84 0.84 -4.61 2.13
CA ALA A 84 -0.23 -3.62 2.08
C ALA A 84 -1.58 -4.29 2.37
N GLU A 85 -2.63 -3.49 2.56
CA GLU A 85 -4.00 -3.98 2.61
C GLU A 85 -4.47 -4.50 1.25
N GLU A 86 -5.41 -5.44 1.27
CA GLU A 86 -5.97 -6.04 0.05
C GLU A 86 -6.56 -4.99 -0.93
N PRO A 87 -7.31 -3.96 -0.50
CA PRO A 87 -7.80 -2.93 -1.43
C PRO A 87 -6.68 -2.19 -2.18
N THR A 88 -5.59 -1.86 -1.49
CA THR A 88 -4.41 -1.24 -2.10
C THR A 88 -3.74 -2.19 -3.12
N ALA A 89 -3.58 -3.45 -2.77
CA ALA A 89 -3.04 -4.45 -3.68
C ALA A 89 -3.91 -4.62 -4.94
N LEU A 90 -5.23 -4.64 -4.78
CA LEU A 90 -6.19 -4.76 -5.88
C LEU A 90 -6.15 -3.54 -6.82
N SER A 91 -6.06 -2.32 -6.29
CA SER A 91 -5.97 -1.10 -7.11
C SER A 91 -4.66 -1.06 -7.91
N VAL A 92 -3.53 -1.32 -7.25
CA VAL A 92 -2.21 -1.31 -7.90
C VAL A 92 -2.07 -2.42 -8.96
N CYS A 93 -2.51 -3.64 -8.68
CA CYS A 93 -2.49 -4.74 -9.65
C CYS A 93 -3.55 -4.54 -10.75
N GLY A 94 -4.64 -3.85 -10.47
CA GLY A 94 -5.64 -3.50 -11.47
C GLY A 94 -5.19 -2.42 -12.45
N ALA A 95 -4.25 -1.56 -12.04
CA ALA A 95 -3.64 -0.52 -12.86
C ALA A 95 -2.39 -0.98 -13.61
N ASP A 96 -1.74 -2.07 -13.18
CA ASP A 96 -0.48 -2.57 -13.75
C ASP A 96 -0.44 -4.10 -13.80
N ASP A 97 -0.69 -4.66 -14.97
CA ASP A 97 -0.72 -6.11 -15.24
C ASP A 97 0.64 -6.82 -15.02
N SER A 98 1.73 -6.07 -14.85
CA SER A 98 3.05 -6.64 -14.52
C SER A 98 3.18 -7.03 -13.05
N LEU A 99 2.27 -6.57 -12.21
CA LEU A 99 2.22 -6.82 -10.78
C LEU A 99 1.18 -7.89 -10.43
N THR A 100 1.39 -8.55 -9.31
CA THR A 100 0.46 -9.51 -8.74
C THR A 100 0.46 -9.37 -7.22
N TYR A 101 -0.61 -9.76 -6.57
CA TYR A 101 -0.66 -9.80 -5.12
C TYR A 101 -0.87 -11.23 -4.61
N LEU A 102 -0.40 -11.47 -3.40
CA LEU A 102 -0.52 -12.75 -2.71
C LEU A 102 -1.50 -12.55 -1.54
N PRO A 103 -2.69 -13.19 -1.59
CA PRO A 103 -3.72 -13.02 -0.55
C PRO A 103 -3.36 -13.85 0.70
N LEU A 104 -2.27 -13.50 1.38
CA LEU A 104 -1.82 -14.12 2.62
C LEU A 104 -2.69 -13.65 3.80
N LYS A 105 -3.90 -14.16 3.86
CA LYS A 105 -4.94 -13.75 4.81
C LYS A 105 -4.55 -14.03 6.25
N ASN A 106 -5.23 -13.36 7.18
CA ASN A 106 -5.08 -13.55 8.61
C ASN A 106 -5.61 -14.94 9.04
N ASN A 107 -4.72 -15.92 9.03
CA ASN A 107 -4.96 -17.31 9.40
C ASN A 107 -3.63 -18.00 9.79
N ASP A 108 -3.66 -19.30 10.11
CA ASP A 108 -2.50 -20.07 10.57
C ASP A 108 -1.33 -20.14 9.58
N THR A 109 -1.53 -19.83 8.30
CA THR A 109 -0.50 -19.87 7.24
C THR A 109 -0.16 -18.49 6.69
N GLY A 110 -0.91 -17.47 7.07
CA GLY A 110 -0.72 -16.08 6.67
C GLY A 110 -0.28 -15.19 7.83
N PHE A 111 -0.49 -13.90 7.66
CA PHE A 111 -0.19 -12.93 8.71
C PHE A 111 -1.16 -13.06 9.88
N THR A 112 -0.67 -12.78 11.09
CA THR A 112 -1.49 -12.65 12.29
C THR A 112 -1.66 -11.17 12.60
N ALA A 113 -2.91 -10.68 12.54
CA ALA A 113 -3.26 -9.31 12.88
C ALA A 113 -4.61 -9.28 13.60
N THR A 114 -4.80 -8.35 14.53
CA THR A 114 -6.10 -8.12 15.18
C THR A 114 -6.96 -7.19 14.33
N ALA A 115 -8.27 -7.16 14.59
CA ALA A 115 -9.18 -6.21 13.94
C ALA A 115 -8.80 -4.74 14.22
N ALA A 116 -8.13 -4.47 15.35
CA ALA A 116 -7.63 -3.14 15.69
C ALA A 116 -6.41 -2.75 14.86
N ASP A 117 -5.56 -3.72 14.49
CA ASP A 117 -4.36 -3.46 13.69
C ASP A 117 -4.70 -3.13 12.23
N VAL A 118 -5.72 -3.78 11.68
CA VAL A 118 -6.13 -3.63 10.27
C VAL A 118 -7.27 -2.61 10.06
N GLY A 119 -7.78 -2.01 11.14
CA GLY A 119 -8.89 -1.06 11.07
C GLY A 119 -8.47 0.31 10.56
N ILE A 120 -9.11 0.79 9.49
CA ILE A 120 -9.00 2.20 9.08
C ILE A 120 -9.89 3.04 9.99
N ALA A 121 -9.35 4.12 10.55
CA ALA A 121 -10.04 4.93 11.53
C ALA A 121 -9.77 6.44 11.36
N ILE A 122 -10.72 7.25 11.81
CA ILE A 122 -10.56 8.70 11.90
C ILE A 122 -9.80 9.03 13.20
N GLY A 123 -8.62 9.61 13.06
CA GLY A 123 -7.84 10.10 14.22
C GLY A 123 -8.40 11.41 14.77
N LEU A 124 -8.66 11.46 16.06
CA LEU A 124 -9.17 12.62 16.76
C LEU A 124 -8.33 12.96 17.99
N LYS A 125 -8.35 14.24 18.37
CA LYS A 125 -7.78 14.64 19.67
C LYS A 125 -8.48 13.87 20.80
N LYS A 126 -7.70 13.34 21.75
CA LYS A 126 -8.23 12.63 22.92
C LYS A 126 -9.28 13.47 23.65
N GLY A 127 -10.46 12.89 23.90
CA GLY A 127 -11.58 13.56 24.53
C GLY A 127 -12.41 14.45 23.59
N SER A 128 -12.22 14.37 22.28
CA SER A 128 -13.04 15.10 21.30
C SER A 128 -14.51 14.64 21.33
N GLU A 129 -15.44 15.58 21.41
CA GLU A 129 -16.89 15.32 21.33
C GLU A 129 -17.33 14.86 19.93
N LEU A 130 -16.50 15.13 18.89
CA LEU A 130 -16.75 14.66 17.54
C LEU A 130 -16.78 13.14 17.42
N ARG A 131 -16.14 12.42 18.36
CA ARG A 131 -16.05 10.95 18.28
C ARG A 131 -17.43 10.30 18.22
N GLU A 132 -18.31 10.66 19.13
CA GLU A 132 -19.66 10.08 19.21
C GLU A 132 -20.49 10.46 17.97
N GLN A 133 -20.38 11.71 17.51
CA GLN A 133 -21.10 12.20 16.34
C GLN A 133 -20.64 11.45 15.07
N LEU A 134 -19.33 11.33 14.84
CA LEU A 134 -18.79 10.63 13.69
C LEU A 134 -19.11 9.15 13.73
N ASN A 135 -19.00 8.50 14.89
CA ASN A 135 -19.37 7.10 15.04
C ASN A 135 -20.86 6.85 14.75
N ALA A 136 -21.74 7.77 15.16
CA ALA A 136 -23.16 7.67 14.86
C ALA A 136 -23.43 7.71 13.35
N ILE A 137 -22.78 8.64 12.63
CA ILE A 137 -22.89 8.75 11.17
C ILE A 137 -22.31 7.51 10.48
N LEU A 138 -21.13 7.04 10.89
CA LEU A 138 -20.50 5.86 10.31
C LEU A 138 -21.30 4.57 10.55
N ALA A 139 -22.07 4.51 11.65
CA ALA A 139 -22.94 3.37 11.96
C ALA A 139 -24.17 3.26 11.03
N GLU A 140 -24.54 4.34 10.35
CA GLU A 140 -25.63 4.34 9.36
C GLU A 140 -25.21 3.67 8.05
N ILE A 141 -23.90 3.55 7.80
CA ILE A 141 -23.37 2.87 6.61
C ILE A 141 -23.29 1.38 6.89
N THR A 142 -24.12 0.60 6.20
CA THR A 142 -24.16 -0.86 6.39
C THR A 142 -22.85 -1.51 5.90
N PRO A 143 -22.52 -2.72 6.40
CA PRO A 143 -21.36 -3.46 5.89
C PRO A 143 -21.43 -3.72 4.39
N GLU A 144 -22.61 -3.98 3.84
CA GLU A 144 -22.85 -4.22 2.41
C GLU A 144 -22.58 -2.96 1.58
N GLN A 145 -23.12 -1.80 2.00
CA GLN A 145 -22.86 -0.51 1.36
C GLN A 145 -21.36 -0.16 1.36
N ARG A 146 -20.68 -0.45 2.47
CA ARG A 146 -19.24 -0.22 2.60
C ARG A 146 -18.42 -1.12 1.68
N ALA A 147 -18.81 -2.41 1.56
CA ALA A 147 -18.15 -3.34 0.65
C ALA A 147 -18.33 -2.91 -0.81
N GLU A 148 -19.56 -2.57 -1.21
CA GLU A 148 -19.85 -2.09 -2.57
C GLU A 148 -19.13 -0.78 -2.89
N LEU A 149 -19.11 0.18 -1.96
CA LEU A 149 -18.35 1.41 -2.12
C LEU A 149 -16.85 1.12 -2.30
N MET A 150 -16.28 0.22 -1.51
CA MET A 150 -14.87 -0.15 -1.62
C MET A 150 -14.56 -0.78 -2.98
N GLU A 151 -15.42 -1.65 -3.51
CA GLU A 151 -15.25 -2.22 -4.85
C GLU A 151 -15.25 -1.14 -5.93
N GLN A 152 -16.14 -0.16 -5.83
CA GLN A 152 -16.21 0.98 -6.74
C GLN A 152 -14.96 1.86 -6.67
N ILE A 153 -14.49 2.17 -5.46
CA ILE A 153 -13.29 2.99 -5.25
C ILE A 153 -12.02 2.27 -5.74
N VAL A 154 -11.89 0.97 -5.50
CA VAL A 154 -10.80 0.14 -6.05
C VAL A 154 -10.83 0.15 -7.58
N ALA A 155 -12.02 0.08 -8.19
CA ALA A 155 -12.16 0.15 -9.64
C ALA A 155 -11.71 1.52 -10.19
N LEU A 156 -12.09 2.63 -9.53
CA LEU A 156 -11.61 3.98 -9.88
C LEU A 156 -10.10 4.10 -9.79
N ALA A 157 -9.50 3.67 -8.68
CA ALA A 157 -8.06 3.70 -8.48
C ALA A 157 -7.30 2.82 -9.51
N ALA A 158 -7.93 1.75 -9.99
CA ALA A 158 -7.45 0.93 -11.11
C ALA A 158 -7.71 1.55 -12.50
N GLY A 159 -8.18 2.81 -12.58
CA GLY A 159 -8.43 3.52 -13.84
C GLY A 159 -9.71 3.10 -14.57
N LYS A 160 -10.65 2.41 -13.90
CA LYS A 160 -11.95 2.03 -14.48
C LYS A 160 -12.99 3.11 -14.24
N SER A 161 -13.98 3.21 -15.12
CA SER A 161 -15.10 4.15 -14.96
C SER A 161 -16.11 3.62 -13.95
N VAL A 162 -16.59 4.51 -13.08
CA VAL A 162 -17.73 4.30 -12.18
C VAL A 162 -18.72 5.42 -12.41
N GLU A 163 -19.98 5.10 -12.65
CA GLU A 163 -21.01 6.09 -13.01
C GLU A 163 -21.64 6.78 -11.78
N ALA A 164 -21.78 6.03 -10.68
CA ALA A 164 -22.33 6.54 -9.42
C ALA A 164 -21.82 5.70 -8.26
N PHE A 165 -21.66 6.33 -7.09
CA PHE A 165 -21.35 5.59 -5.87
C PHE A 165 -22.60 4.94 -5.27
N ALA A 166 -22.42 3.80 -4.61
CA ALA A 166 -23.46 3.11 -3.85
C ALA A 166 -23.94 3.92 -2.64
N LEU A 167 -23.17 4.89 -2.20
CA LEU A 167 -23.47 5.76 -1.07
C LEU A 167 -23.75 7.19 -1.57
N GLU A 168 -24.99 7.66 -1.33
CA GLU A 168 -25.32 9.06 -1.58
C GLU A 168 -24.75 9.94 -0.46
N ILE A 169 -24.01 10.99 -0.85
CA ILE A 169 -23.51 11.99 0.08
C ILE A 169 -24.54 13.14 0.13
N PRO A 170 -25.21 13.37 1.27
CA PRO A 170 -26.19 14.44 1.35
C PRO A 170 -25.53 15.82 1.21
N GLU A 171 -26.23 16.71 0.52
CA GLU A 171 -25.81 18.12 0.49
C GLU A 171 -25.83 18.72 1.89
N THR A 172 -24.85 19.57 2.19
CA THR A 172 -24.79 20.32 3.46
C THR A 172 -24.97 21.80 3.23
N ASP A 173 -25.74 22.43 4.11
CA ASP A 173 -25.93 23.88 4.15
C ASP A 173 -24.80 24.63 4.90
N GLY A 174 -23.87 23.88 5.49
CA GLY A 174 -22.77 24.42 6.29
C GLY A 174 -23.21 25.02 7.64
N ALA A 175 -24.47 24.81 8.05
CA ALA A 175 -25.02 25.40 9.27
C ALA A 175 -24.24 25.01 10.56
N ASN A 176 -23.61 23.83 10.55
CA ASN A 176 -22.83 23.30 11.67
C ASN A 176 -21.35 23.71 11.65
N GLY A 177 -20.96 24.62 10.74
CA GLY A 177 -19.60 25.10 10.62
C GLY A 177 -18.73 24.27 9.69
N VAL A 178 -17.41 24.31 9.88
CA VAL A 178 -16.41 23.67 9.01
C VAL A 178 -15.67 22.60 9.78
N LEU A 179 -15.74 21.37 9.32
CA LEU A 179 -14.87 20.29 9.76
C LEU A 179 -13.57 20.32 8.92
N ARG A 180 -12.41 20.44 9.57
CA ARG A 180 -11.10 20.38 8.92
C ARG A 180 -10.56 18.98 9.03
N VAL A 181 -10.29 18.35 7.87
CA VAL A 181 -9.74 16.99 7.76
C VAL A 181 -8.33 17.08 7.19
N GLY A 182 -7.38 16.43 7.85
CA GLY A 182 -6.02 16.21 7.31
C GLY A 182 -5.89 14.81 6.76
N MET A 183 -5.25 14.67 5.59
CA MET A 183 -4.93 13.40 4.96
C MET A 183 -3.69 13.56 4.08
N GLU A 184 -3.03 12.46 3.69
CA GLU A 184 -1.81 12.52 2.90
C GLU A 184 -2.04 12.68 1.39
N CYS A 185 -3.22 12.31 0.89
CA CYS A 185 -3.60 12.31 -0.53
C CYS A 185 -2.64 11.54 -1.46
N ALA A 186 -2.01 10.49 -0.95
CA ALA A 186 -1.06 9.64 -1.67
C ALA A 186 -1.24 8.14 -1.37
N TYR A 187 -2.36 7.74 -0.78
CA TYR A 187 -2.66 6.38 -0.33
C TYR A 187 -3.90 5.80 -1.02
N GLU A 188 -3.74 5.30 -2.22
CA GLU A 188 -4.79 4.59 -2.97
C GLU A 188 -5.14 3.24 -2.30
N PRO A 189 -6.43 2.88 -2.25
CA PRO A 189 -7.62 3.58 -2.75
C PRO A 189 -8.34 4.41 -1.68
N TYR A 190 -7.71 4.74 -0.57
CA TYR A 190 -8.36 5.45 0.55
C TYR A 190 -8.36 6.97 0.37
N ASN A 191 -7.27 7.54 -0.11
CA ASN A 191 -7.16 8.95 -0.48
C ASN A 191 -5.96 9.15 -1.42
N TRP A 192 -6.18 9.81 -2.57
CA TRP A 192 -5.10 10.07 -3.53
C TRP A 192 -5.34 11.34 -4.33
N THR A 193 -4.33 11.77 -5.08
CA THR A 193 -4.37 12.94 -5.93
C THR A 193 -4.41 12.54 -7.40
N GLU A 194 -5.43 12.98 -8.13
CA GLU A 194 -5.50 12.81 -9.57
C GLU A 194 -4.87 14.01 -10.30
N MET A 195 -4.05 13.71 -11.30
CA MET A 195 -3.30 14.71 -12.04
C MET A 195 -3.95 15.09 -13.39
N ASN A 196 -4.90 14.29 -13.86
CA ASN A 196 -5.51 14.39 -15.17
C ASN A 196 -7.01 14.68 -15.07
N THR A 197 -7.82 13.87 -15.77
CA THR A 197 -9.28 13.99 -15.72
C THR A 197 -9.78 13.51 -14.35
N PRO A 198 -10.51 14.35 -13.61
CA PRO A 198 -11.01 13.97 -12.30
C PRO A 198 -12.03 12.84 -12.41
N SER A 199 -11.90 11.85 -11.55
CA SER A 199 -12.88 10.78 -11.38
C SER A 199 -14.12 11.26 -10.62
N LEU A 200 -15.14 10.41 -10.57
CA LEU A 200 -16.31 10.64 -9.75
C LEU A 200 -15.91 10.85 -8.27
N GLY A 201 -16.43 11.89 -7.65
CA GLY A 201 -16.14 12.23 -6.26
C GLY A 201 -14.88 13.06 -6.04
N ALA A 202 -14.02 13.24 -7.05
CA ALA A 202 -12.83 14.07 -6.94
C ALA A 202 -13.18 15.54 -6.65
N VAL A 203 -12.47 16.14 -5.69
CA VAL A 203 -12.64 17.55 -5.32
C VAL A 203 -11.35 18.34 -5.59
N PRO A 204 -11.46 19.63 -5.96
CA PRO A 204 -10.28 20.45 -6.20
C PRO A 204 -9.39 20.58 -4.97
N ILE A 205 -8.09 20.37 -5.12
CA ILE A 205 -7.10 20.70 -4.11
C ILE A 205 -6.69 22.16 -4.30
N SER A 206 -6.88 23.01 -3.30
CA SER A 206 -6.62 24.44 -3.39
C SER A 206 -5.16 24.74 -3.72
N GLY A 207 -4.94 25.60 -4.71
CA GLY A 207 -3.66 26.19 -5.06
C GLY A 207 -2.83 25.50 -6.15
N GLU A 208 -3.20 24.29 -6.60
CA GLU A 208 -2.35 23.54 -7.53
C GLU A 208 -3.02 23.04 -8.82
N GLY A 209 -4.31 23.30 -9.03
CA GLY A 209 -5.06 22.81 -10.20
C GLY A 209 -5.20 21.27 -10.23
N LYS A 210 -4.96 20.60 -9.10
CA LYS A 210 -5.11 19.16 -8.92
C LYS A 210 -6.46 18.84 -8.30
N GLN A 211 -6.90 17.60 -8.45
CA GLN A 211 -8.11 17.08 -7.81
C GLN A 211 -7.71 15.98 -6.83
N GLY A 212 -8.41 15.88 -5.71
CA GLY A 212 -8.21 14.83 -4.70
C GLY A 212 -9.44 13.95 -4.53
N LEU A 213 -9.25 12.71 -4.25
CA LEU A 213 -10.23 11.73 -3.82
C LEU A 213 -9.88 11.19 -2.46
#